data_75e270335d30ff16ce4b8a9e1e88a17e
#
_entry.id   75e270335d30ff16ce4b8a9e1e88a17e
#
_cell.length_a   1.000
_cell.length_b   1.000
_cell.length_c   1.000
_cell.angle_alpha   90.00
_cell.angle_beta   90.00
_cell.angle_gamma   90.00
#
_symmetry.space_group_name_H-M   'P 1'
#
loop_
_entity.id
_entity.type
_entity.pdbx_description
1 polymer ?
#
loop_
_entity_poly.entity_id
_entity_poly.type
_entity_poly.pdbx_seq_one_letter_code
_entity_poly.pdbx_strand_id
1 'polypeptide(L)'
;MGYLQKEWLVYFYEAPYHSEYDWMYFLKKGFKHCGALGYDPHQKLWTHLEFTHEGTAMEHLNQKEIDDIINYMYDFKMLRCPVRRDWQLFRIKDMNCVSWIMRLIGYHRWYIFTPYQLYCALIKDGYSSFYNTNGQKKEKNSRTDNR
;
A
#
# COMPACT_ATOMS: atom_id res chain seq x y z
N MET A 1 2.86 19.52 19.58
CA MET A 1 1.93 19.30 18.45
C MET A 1 2.37 18.03 17.74
N GLY A 2 1.50 17.05 17.60
CA GLY A 2 1.81 15.83 16.86
C GLY A 2 1.97 16.11 15.37
N TYR A 3 2.85 15.36 14.70
CA TYR A 3 2.97 15.40 13.24
C TYR A 3 1.73 14.77 12.61
N LEU A 4 1.10 15.50 11.69
CA LEU A 4 0.03 14.94 10.87
C LEU A 4 0.61 14.35 9.60
N GLN A 5 0.53 13.04 9.46
CA GLN A 5 0.96 12.33 8.24
C GLN A 5 0.24 12.91 7.02
N LYS A 6 1.02 13.34 6.03
CA LYS A 6 0.50 13.96 4.80
C LYS A 6 0.38 12.98 3.64
N GLU A 7 1.17 11.94 3.65
CA GLU A 7 1.23 10.94 2.58
C GLU A 7 1.56 9.56 3.18
N TRP A 8 0.91 8.54 2.66
CA TRP A 8 1.21 7.14 2.95
C TRP A 8 1.69 6.43 1.68
N LEU A 9 2.64 5.54 1.83
CA LEU A 9 2.99 4.56 0.82
C LEU A 9 2.11 3.33 1.07
N VAL A 10 1.11 3.13 0.24
CA VAL A 10 0.22 1.97 0.34
C VAL A 10 0.78 0.86 -0.54
N TYR A 11 1.03 -0.30 0.05
CA TYR A 11 1.57 -1.45 -0.66
C TYR A 11 0.56 -2.59 -0.72
N PHE A 12 0.69 -3.40 -1.78
CA PHE A 12 -0.16 -4.54 -2.08
C PHE A 12 0.71 -5.75 -2.37
N TYR A 13 0.37 -6.90 -1.82
CA TYR A 13 1.17 -8.10 -1.99
C TYR A 13 0.39 -9.41 -1.88
N GLU A 14 1.05 -10.49 -2.29
CA GLU A 14 0.59 -11.85 -2.09
C GLU A 14 0.92 -12.24 -0.65
N ALA A 15 -0.07 -12.26 0.21
CA ALA A 15 0.13 -12.71 1.57
C ALA A 15 0.49 -14.20 1.59
N PRO A 16 1.56 -14.60 2.28
CA PRO A 16 2.00 -15.99 2.33
C PRO A 16 1.03 -16.89 3.11
N TYR A 17 -0.04 -16.33 3.65
CA TYR A 17 -0.92 -17.03 4.57
C TYR A 17 -1.90 -17.95 3.89
N HIS A 18 -1.74 -19.11 4.28
CA HIS A 18 -2.45 -20.34 4.08
C HIS A 18 -3.90 -20.26 4.54
N SER A 19 -4.77 -20.65 3.64
CA SER A 19 -5.75 -21.71 3.71
C SER A 19 -6.71 -21.81 4.89
N GLU A 20 -6.60 -21.10 5.97
CA GLU A 20 -7.65 -21.11 6.98
C GLU A 20 -8.88 -20.27 6.61
N TYR A 21 -8.71 -19.41 5.60
CA TYR A 21 -9.80 -18.59 5.07
C TYR A 21 -10.01 -18.88 3.58
N ASP A 22 -10.89 -19.80 3.28
CA ASP A 22 -11.23 -20.22 1.90
C ASP A 22 -11.59 -19.05 0.97
N TRP A 23 -12.14 -17.96 1.50
CA TRP A 23 -12.48 -16.78 0.72
C TRP A 23 -11.27 -16.05 0.11
N MET A 24 -10.06 -16.23 0.64
CA MET A 24 -8.84 -15.64 0.08
C MET A 24 -8.44 -16.23 -1.28
N TYR A 25 -8.96 -17.41 -1.64
CA TYR A 25 -8.76 -17.97 -2.97
C TYR A 25 -9.41 -17.15 -4.07
N PHE A 26 -10.48 -16.43 -3.76
CA PHE A 26 -11.17 -15.56 -4.72
C PHE A 26 -10.47 -14.21 -4.94
N LEU A 27 -9.47 -13.87 -4.15
CA LEU A 27 -8.73 -12.64 -4.31
C LEU A 27 -7.74 -12.73 -5.49
N LYS A 28 -7.55 -11.62 -6.15
CA LYS A 28 -6.59 -11.51 -7.25
C LYS A 28 -5.18 -11.85 -6.77
N LYS A 29 -4.50 -12.75 -7.47
CA LYS A 29 -3.10 -13.09 -7.20
C LYS A 29 -2.22 -11.82 -7.19
N GLY A 30 -1.33 -11.70 -6.21
CA GLY A 30 -0.50 -10.52 -5.98
C GLY A 30 -1.21 -9.39 -5.24
N PHE A 31 -2.50 -9.55 -4.90
CA PHE A 31 -3.32 -8.54 -4.23
C PHE A 31 -4.19 -9.16 -3.13
N LYS A 32 -3.61 -10.01 -2.33
CA LYS A 32 -4.35 -10.66 -1.23
C LYS A 32 -4.37 -9.81 0.04
N HIS A 33 -3.40 -8.93 0.19
CA HIS A 33 -3.29 -8.06 1.35
C HIS A 33 -2.77 -6.68 0.97
N CYS A 34 -2.98 -5.71 1.85
CA CYS A 34 -2.42 -4.35 1.73
C CYS A 34 -2.07 -3.79 3.10
N GLY A 35 -1.05 -2.96 3.13
CA GLY A 35 -0.59 -2.23 4.30
C GLY A 35 -0.08 -0.85 3.92
N ALA A 36 0.49 -0.12 4.88
CA ALA A 36 0.95 1.24 4.65
C ALA A 36 2.24 1.57 5.40
N LEU A 37 3.07 2.41 4.78
CA LEU A 37 4.26 3.02 5.35
C LEU A 37 4.10 4.54 5.36
N GLY A 38 4.37 5.17 6.50
CA GLY A 38 4.36 6.63 6.64
C GLY A 38 5.69 7.12 7.19
N TYR A 39 6.13 8.30 6.76
CA TYR A 39 7.37 8.91 7.25
C TYR A 39 7.10 10.18 8.04
N ASP A 40 7.62 10.25 9.27
CA ASP A 40 7.66 11.46 10.08
C ASP A 40 9.03 12.15 9.93
N PRO A 41 9.10 13.30 9.22
CA PRO A 41 10.36 14.01 9.01
C PRO A 41 10.90 14.69 10.28
N HIS A 42 10.06 14.93 11.30
CA HIS A 42 10.49 15.54 12.54
C HIS A 42 11.24 14.56 13.43
N GLN A 43 10.69 13.35 13.53
CA GLN A 43 11.31 12.28 14.33
C GLN A 43 12.29 11.43 13.52
N LYS A 44 12.28 11.58 12.18
CA LYS A 44 13.06 10.75 11.24
C LYS A 44 12.75 9.27 11.41
N LEU A 45 11.50 8.96 11.67
CA LEU A 45 11.00 7.61 11.87
C LEU A 45 9.97 7.26 10.81
N TRP A 46 9.98 6.00 10.43
CA TRP A 46 8.94 5.40 9.63
C TRP A 46 7.92 4.72 10.52
N THR A 47 6.66 4.78 10.14
CA THR A 47 5.57 4.03 10.76
C THR A 47 5.10 2.99 9.77
N HIS A 48 5.20 1.73 10.12
CA HIS A 48 4.64 0.61 9.38
C HIS A 48 3.29 0.24 10.01
N LEU A 49 2.26 0.16 9.17
CA LEU A 49 0.90 -0.19 9.57
C LEU A 49 0.41 -1.37 8.75
N GLU A 50 -0.04 -2.39 9.45
CA GLU A 50 -0.63 -3.58 8.85
C GLU A 50 -1.85 -4.03 9.64
N PHE A 51 -2.91 -4.41 8.93
CA PHE A 51 -4.09 -4.99 9.55
C PHE A 51 -4.01 -6.51 9.45
N THR A 52 -3.90 -7.17 10.59
CA THR A 52 -3.83 -8.63 10.70
C THR A 52 -5.13 -9.19 11.29
N HIS A 53 -5.29 -10.49 11.27
CA HIS A 53 -6.41 -11.17 11.94
C HIS A 53 -6.40 -10.99 13.47
N GLU A 54 -5.24 -10.68 14.05
CA GLU A 54 -5.06 -10.41 15.48
C GLU A 54 -5.32 -8.94 15.84
N GLY A 55 -5.45 -8.07 14.82
CA GLY A 55 -5.67 -6.65 15.00
C GLY A 55 -4.76 -5.79 14.11
N THR A 56 -4.58 -4.55 14.52
CA THR A 56 -3.69 -3.61 13.82
C THR A 56 -2.29 -3.70 14.40
N ALA A 57 -1.34 -4.11 13.57
CA ALA A 57 0.08 -4.03 13.88
C ALA A 57 0.60 -2.64 13.51
N MET A 58 1.30 -1.98 14.43
CA MET A 58 1.96 -0.70 14.22
C MET A 58 3.39 -0.78 14.74
N GLU A 59 4.34 -0.51 13.88
CA GLU A 59 5.76 -0.53 14.20
C GLU A 59 6.42 0.79 13.80
N HIS A 60 7.36 1.25 14.63
CA HIS A 60 8.21 2.38 14.30
C HIS A 60 9.59 1.87 13.90
N LEU A 61 10.02 2.27 12.72
CA LEU A 61 11.21 1.76 12.06
C LEU A 61 12.19 2.91 11.83
N ASN A 62 13.47 2.67 12.08
CA ASN A 62 14.54 3.58 11.67
C ASN A 62 14.87 3.43 10.16
N GLN A 63 15.77 4.28 9.65
CA GLN A 63 16.11 4.29 8.22
C GLN A 63 16.68 2.95 7.73
N LYS A 64 17.50 2.28 8.54
CA LYS A 64 18.08 0.98 8.16
C LYS A 64 17.03 -0.11 8.06
N GLU A 65 16.14 -0.17 9.05
CA GLU A 65 15.06 -1.16 9.09
C GLU A 65 14.10 -0.99 7.92
N ILE A 66 13.78 0.26 7.55
CA ILE A 66 12.91 0.50 6.40
C ILE A 66 13.59 0.16 5.07
N ASP A 67 14.90 0.40 4.94
CA ASP A 67 15.64 0.03 3.73
C ASP A 67 15.61 -1.50 3.52
N ASP A 68 15.75 -2.27 4.59
CA ASP A 68 15.64 -3.73 4.56
C ASP A 68 14.23 -4.18 4.16
N ILE A 69 13.19 -3.53 4.69
CA ILE A 69 11.80 -3.81 4.37
C ILE A 69 11.49 -3.43 2.90
N ILE A 70 11.91 -2.26 2.43
CA ILE A 70 11.69 -1.84 1.03
C ILE A 70 12.39 -2.79 0.06
N ASN A 71 13.58 -3.27 0.39
CA ASN A 71 14.28 -4.28 -0.42
C ASN A 71 13.51 -5.60 -0.46
N TYR A 72 12.95 -6.03 0.66
CA TYR A 72 12.07 -7.20 0.71
C TYR A 72 10.78 -7.00 -0.10
N MET A 73 10.23 -5.78 -0.09
CA MET A 73 9.02 -5.41 -0.81
C MET A 73 9.25 -5.05 -2.28
N TYR A 74 10.41 -5.35 -2.86
CA TYR A 74 10.75 -4.97 -4.23
C TYR A 74 9.71 -5.38 -5.27
N ASP A 75 9.08 -6.54 -5.10
CA ASP A 75 8.05 -7.05 -6.00
C ASP A 75 6.62 -6.57 -5.65
N PHE A 76 6.45 -5.81 -4.58
CA PHE A 76 5.14 -5.33 -4.17
C PHE A 76 4.71 -4.17 -5.06
N LYS A 77 3.40 -4.06 -5.29
CA LYS A 77 2.83 -2.85 -5.89
C LYS A 77 2.69 -1.79 -4.80
N MET A 78 3.31 -0.65 -4.99
CA MET A 78 3.32 0.42 -3.99
C MET A 78 2.90 1.74 -4.62
N LEU A 79 1.96 2.44 -3.98
CA LEU A 79 1.41 3.72 -4.43
C LEU A 79 1.64 4.82 -3.42
N ARG A 80 1.94 6.01 -3.90
CA ARG A 80 1.94 7.24 -3.08
C ARG A 80 0.52 7.74 -2.93
N CYS A 81 0.05 7.80 -1.70
CA CYS A 81 -1.31 8.16 -1.36
C CYS A 81 -1.31 9.38 -0.42
N PRO A 82 -1.43 10.60 -0.97
CA PRO A 82 -1.66 11.79 -0.17
C PRO A 82 -2.93 11.65 0.65
N VAL A 83 -2.88 12.05 1.93
CA VAL A 83 -4.04 12.02 2.81
C VAL A 83 -5.02 13.11 2.39
N ARG A 84 -6.24 12.73 2.07
CA ARG A 84 -7.34 13.67 1.80
C ARG A 84 -7.93 14.16 3.12
N ARG A 85 -8.07 15.47 3.28
CA ARG A 85 -8.58 16.08 4.51
C ARG A 85 -10.10 16.08 4.62
N ASP A 86 -10.81 15.79 3.54
CA ASP A 86 -12.28 15.89 3.41
C ASP A 86 -13.01 14.66 3.97
N TRP A 87 -12.36 13.90 4.81
CA TRP A 87 -12.93 12.68 5.33
C TRP A 87 -14.02 13.00 6.38
N GLN A 88 -15.22 12.85 5.95
CA GLN A 88 -16.32 12.65 6.88
C GLN A 88 -16.17 11.26 7.50
N LEU A 89 -16.29 11.21 8.82
CA LEU A 89 -16.30 9.98 9.61
C LEU A 89 -17.49 9.09 9.20
N PHE A 90 -17.38 8.41 8.06
CA PHE A 90 -18.30 7.33 7.79
C PHE A 90 -17.97 6.17 8.73
N ARG A 91 -18.96 5.77 9.50
CA ARG A 91 -18.93 4.52 10.24
C ARG A 91 -18.91 3.36 9.23
N ILE A 92 -17.76 3.04 8.71
CA ILE A 92 -17.59 1.78 8.00
C ILE A 92 -17.54 0.72 9.10
N LYS A 93 -18.63 0.00 9.26
CA LYS A 93 -18.65 -1.31 9.90
C LYS A 93 -17.87 -2.23 8.98
N ASP A 94 -16.98 -3.00 9.53
CA ASP A 94 -16.22 -4.06 8.89
C ASP A 94 -14.78 -3.69 8.53
N MET A 95 -13.95 -4.28 9.32
CA MET A 95 -12.55 -3.99 9.33
C MET A 95 -11.81 -5.12 8.64
N ASN A 96 -11.55 -4.90 7.38
CA ASN A 96 -10.52 -5.63 6.65
C ASN A 96 -9.37 -4.65 6.32
N CYS A 97 -8.27 -5.15 5.81
CA CYS A 97 -7.11 -4.33 5.44
C CYS A 97 -7.50 -3.19 4.49
N VAL A 98 -8.43 -3.42 3.56
CA VAL A 98 -8.88 -2.42 2.56
C VAL A 98 -9.62 -1.26 3.20
N SER A 99 -10.62 -1.53 4.03
CA SER A 99 -11.40 -0.49 4.70
C SER A 99 -10.52 0.34 5.64
N TRP A 100 -9.54 -0.30 6.26
CA TRP A 100 -8.59 0.35 7.14
C TRP A 100 -7.67 1.30 6.36
N ILE A 101 -7.10 0.85 5.24
CA ILE A 101 -6.28 1.70 4.35
C ILE A 101 -7.10 2.85 3.78
N MET A 102 -8.33 2.60 3.32
CA MET A 102 -9.20 3.67 2.82
C MET A 102 -9.43 4.76 3.87
N ARG A 103 -9.64 4.39 5.12
CA ARG A 103 -9.73 5.36 6.23
C ARG A 103 -8.44 6.15 6.43
N LEU A 104 -7.32 5.44 6.43
CA LEU A 104 -6.00 6.02 6.66
C LEU A 104 -5.67 7.14 5.67
N ILE A 105 -6.01 6.94 4.40
CA ILE A 105 -5.74 7.91 3.32
C ILE A 105 -6.91 8.86 3.03
N GLY A 106 -8.03 8.73 3.73
CA GLY A 106 -9.23 9.53 3.49
C GLY A 106 -9.90 9.23 2.14
N TYR A 107 -9.82 7.99 1.66
CA TYR A 107 -10.40 7.54 0.40
C TYR A 107 -11.64 6.69 0.64
N HIS A 108 -12.82 7.15 0.20
CA HIS A 108 -14.08 6.48 0.49
C HIS A 108 -14.80 6.07 -0.79
N ARG A 109 -14.97 4.76 -0.95
CA ARG A 109 -15.76 4.14 -2.01
C ARG A 109 -16.46 2.90 -1.43
N TRP A 110 -17.77 2.93 -1.32
CA TRP A 110 -18.57 1.87 -0.69
C TRP A 110 -18.50 0.50 -1.39
N TYR A 111 -18.10 0.48 -2.65
CA TYR A 111 -18.05 -0.73 -3.50
C TYR A 111 -16.66 -1.38 -3.55
N ILE A 112 -15.68 -0.86 -2.80
CA ILE A 112 -14.32 -1.41 -2.78
C ILE A 112 -14.17 -2.32 -1.56
N PHE A 113 -13.99 -3.61 -1.80
CA PHE A 113 -13.89 -4.64 -0.77
C PHE A 113 -12.59 -5.43 -0.81
N THR A 114 -11.88 -5.41 -1.96
CA THR A 114 -10.65 -6.18 -2.15
C THR A 114 -9.44 -5.29 -2.39
N PRO A 115 -8.20 -5.75 -2.05
CA PRO A 115 -6.99 -4.99 -2.32
C PRO A 115 -6.81 -4.65 -3.80
N TYR A 116 -7.19 -5.54 -4.71
CA TYR A 116 -7.11 -5.29 -6.14
C TYR A 116 -8.07 -4.19 -6.62
N GLN A 117 -9.31 -4.20 -6.11
CA GLN A 117 -10.27 -3.12 -6.41
C GLN A 117 -9.75 -1.78 -5.90
N LEU A 118 -9.18 -1.74 -4.70
CA LEU A 118 -8.57 -0.53 -4.16
C LEU A 118 -7.40 -0.04 -5.03
N TYR A 119 -6.49 -0.93 -5.40
CA TYR A 119 -5.37 -0.60 -6.28
C TYR A 119 -5.84 0.00 -7.62
N CYS A 120 -6.78 -0.66 -8.30
CA CYS A 120 -7.32 -0.18 -9.58
C CYS A 120 -8.00 1.19 -9.45
N ALA A 121 -8.76 1.39 -8.38
CA ALA A 121 -9.43 2.65 -8.12
C ALA A 121 -8.45 3.79 -7.86
N LEU A 122 -7.40 3.55 -7.07
CA LEU A 122 -6.37 4.52 -6.80
C LEU A 122 -5.60 4.90 -8.08
N ILE A 123 -5.21 3.93 -8.90
CA ILE A 123 -4.56 4.20 -10.20
C ILE A 123 -5.47 5.02 -11.10
N LYS A 124 -6.75 4.67 -11.19
CA LYS A 124 -7.74 5.41 -12.01
C LYS A 124 -7.90 6.86 -11.55
N ASP A 125 -7.84 7.09 -10.24
CA ASP A 125 -7.95 8.43 -9.65
C ASP A 125 -6.61 9.20 -9.64
N GLY A 126 -5.57 8.68 -10.31
CA GLY A 126 -4.30 9.37 -10.57
C GLY A 126 -3.25 9.25 -9.46
N TYR A 127 -3.39 8.32 -8.53
CA TYR A 127 -2.34 8.03 -7.55
C TYR A 127 -1.12 7.41 -8.23
N SER A 128 0.07 7.90 -7.91
CA SER A 128 1.30 7.50 -8.60
C SER A 128 1.97 6.28 -7.97
N SER A 129 2.59 5.45 -8.81
CA SER A 129 3.45 4.37 -8.33
C SER A 129 4.68 4.90 -7.62
N PHE A 130 5.05 4.29 -6.50
CA PHE A 130 6.28 4.62 -5.77
C PHE A 130 7.53 4.21 -6.57
N TYR A 131 7.49 3.04 -7.20
CA TYR A 131 8.56 2.59 -8.10
C TYR A 131 8.38 3.21 -9.48
N ASN A 132 8.68 4.50 -9.60
CA ASN A 132 8.50 5.19 -10.86
C ASN A 132 9.71 5.03 -11.79
N THR A 133 9.48 4.38 -12.91
CA THR A 133 9.91 4.67 -14.30
C THR A 133 11.39 4.85 -14.65
N ASN A 134 12.34 4.86 -13.75
CA ASN A 134 13.75 4.95 -14.16
C ASN A 134 14.38 3.57 -14.52
N GLY A 135 13.72 2.46 -14.18
CA GLY A 135 14.19 1.10 -14.46
C GLY A 135 13.71 0.51 -15.80
N GLN A 136 12.54 0.94 -16.30
CA GLN A 136 11.96 0.30 -17.50
C GLN A 136 12.36 0.93 -18.84
N LYS A 137 13.10 2.03 -18.85
CA LYS A 137 13.59 2.63 -20.10
C LYS A 137 14.91 2.05 -20.61
N LYS A 138 15.61 1.23 -19.83
CA LYS A 138 16.90 0.65 -20.26
C LYS A 138 16.80 -0.69 -21.00
N GLU A 139 15.69 -1.40 -20.93
CA GLU A 139 15.58 -2.72 -21.61
C GLU A 139 15.00 -2.68 -23.02
N LYS A 140 14.43 -1.58 -23.48
CA LYS A 140 13.88 -1.49 -24.84
C LYS A 140 14.83 -1.01 -25.93
N ASN A 141 16.02 -0.49 -25.57
CA ASN A 141 16.98 0.04 -26.56
C ASN A 141 18.18 -0.86 -26.88
N SER A 142 18.21 -2.12 -26.40
CA SER A 142 19.31 -3.05 -26.73
C SER A 142 18.98 -4.14 -27.73
N ARG A 143 17.81 -4.04 -28.43
CA ARG A 143 17.41 -5.05 -29.44
C ARG A 143 17.15 -4.52 -30.85
N THR A 144 17.78 -3.44 -31.25
CA THR A 144 17.75 -3.00 -32.66
C THR A 144 19.13 -2.50 -33.08
N ASP A 145 20.08 -3.42 -33.18
CA ASP A 145 21.22 -3.29 -34.10
C ASP A 145 21.87 -4.66 -34.24
N ASN A 146 21.30 -5.47 -35.11
CA ASN A 146 21.97 -6.54 -35.83
C ASN A 146 21.08 -7.01 -36.99
N ARG A 147 21.18 -6.26 -38.10
CA ARG A 147 20.98 -6.79 -39.46
C ARG A 147 21.81 -5.98 -40.43
#